data_41f4aab8140eeb06ab762d719ea9c023
#
_entry.id   41f4aab8140eeb06ab762d719ea9c023
#
_cell.length_a   1.000
_cell.length_b   1.000
_cell.length_c   1.000
_cell.angle_alpha   90.00
_cell.angle_beta   90.00
_cell.angle_gamma   90.00
#
_symmetry.space_group_name_H-M   'P 1'
#
loop_
_entity.id
_entity.type
_entity.pdbx_description
1 polymer ?
#
loop_
_entity_poly.entity_id
_entity_poly.type
_entity_poly.pdbx_seq_one_letter_code
_entity_poly.pdbx_strand_id
1 'polypeptide(L)'
;MPLTRQCELTGVARSSVYAPRLAATPDAMDMTLLELIDAEYTRRPFYGSRKLMHYLRGLGHAINRKRVQRLMRVLGLAGMAPGPNTSRPHPQHKLYPYLLRGVNIDRPNQVWSTDITYIRLARGFVYLVAVIDWYSRKVLSWRLSNTLDSGFCVDCLEQALQTYGAPVTFNTDQGCQFTSAAFTGVLKAHGIAISMDGRGRALDNIFVERLWRSVKHEDVYLKGYATLPELLLGLTEYFVFYNTERTHQSLDYRTPDEVYRTASGGGASIVDKFTARKESRQEKTESETGAAPCSCVSKATLLNSMH
;
A
#
# COMPACT_ATOMS: atom_id res chain seq x y z
N MET A 1 -23.40 -34.90 -0.93
CA MET A 1 -23.97 -35.99 -1.75
C MET A 1 -22.97 -37.11 -1.80
N PRO A 2 -23.38 -38.41 -1.51
CA PRO A 2 -22.47 -39.55 -1.54
C PRO A 2 -21.89 -39.79 -2.94
N LEU A 3 -20.63 -40.26 -3.02
CA LEU A 3 -19.93 -40.50 -4.28
C LEU A 3 -20.70 -41.46 -5.20
N THR A 4 -21.39 -42.45 -4.62
CA THR A 4 -22.24 -43.38 -5.35
C THR A 4 -23.32 -42.67 -6.16
N ARG A 5 -23.99 -41.72 -5.54
CA ARG A 5 -25.04 -40.91 -6.22
C ARG A 5 -24.49 -39.98 -7.28
N GLN A 6 -23.25 -39.49 -7.06
CA GLN A 6 -22.55 -38.68 -8.08
C GLN A 6 -22.24 -39.49 -9.33
N CYS A 7 -21.73 -40.74 -9.12
CA CYS A 7 -21.43 -41.64 -10.22
C CYS A 7 -22.68 -42.05 -11.00
N GLU A 8 -23.81 -42.32 -10.31
CA GLU A 8 -25.08 -42.60 -10.96
C GLU A 8 -25.56 -41.45 -11.84
N LEU A 9 -25.51 -40.20 -11.32
CA LEU A 9 -25.94 -39.02 -12.04
C LEU A 9 -25.07 -38.67 -13.23
N THR A 10 -23.78 -39.00 -13.17
CA THR A 10 -22.81 -38.68 -14.24
C THR A 10 -22.60 -39.86 -15.21
N GLY A 11 -23.18 -41.01 -14.95
CA GLY A 11 -22.94 -42.25 -15.76
C GLY A 11 -21.51 -42.77 -15.71
N VAL A 12 -20.71 -42.33 -14.71
CA VAL A 12 -19.30 -42.76 -14.55
C VAL A 12 -19.20 -43.91 -13.59
N ALA A 13 -18.57 -45.02 -14.01
CA ALA A 13 -18.34 -46.15 -13.15
C ALA A 13 -17.47 -45.78 -11.94
N ARG A 14 -17.82 -46.30 -10.73
CA ARG A 14 -17.04 -46.05 -9.50
C ARG A 14 -15.57 -46.48 -9.65
N SER A 15 -15.30 -47.59 -10.36
CA SER A 15 -13.95 -48.05 -10.66
C SER A 15 -13.12 -47.00 -11.42
N SER A 16 -13.73 -46.22 -12.32
CA SER A 16 -13.04 -45.17 -13.04
C SER A 16 -12.64 -43.97 -12.15
N VAL A 17 -13.42 -43.72 -11.07
CA VAL A 17 -13.10 -42.67 -10.09
C VAL A 17 -11.93 -43.07 -9.20
N TYR A 18 -11.85 -44.37 -8.85
CA TYR A 18 -10.79 -44.92 -8.00
C TYR A 18 -9.61 -45.50 -8.79
N ALA A 19 -9.71 -45.53 -10.14
CA ALA A 19 -8.60 -46.04 -10.94
C ALA A 19 -7.33 -45.23 -10.67
N PRO A 20 -6.20 -45.88 -10.34
CA PRO A 20 -4.94 -45.17 -10.18
C PRO A 20 -4.61 -44.48 -11.50
N ARG A 21 -4.46 -43.17 -11.47
CA ARG A 21 -3.93 -42.43 -12.60
C ARG A 21 -2.46 -42.79 -12.75
N LEU A 22 -2.15 -43.73 -13.65
CA LEU A 22 -0.78 -43.96 -14.05
C LEU A 22 -0.17 -42.62 -14.50
N ALA A 23 0.90 -42.21 -13.84
CA ALA A 23 1.68 -41.06 -14.29
C ALA A 23 2.16 -41.41 -15.70
N ALA A 24 1.77 -40.61 -16.69
CA ALA A 24 2.27 -40.81 -18.06
C ALA A 24 3.79 -40.68 -18.01
N THR A 25 4.50 -41.72 -18.41
CA THR A 25 5.95 -41.71 -18.57
C THR A 25 6.29 -40.58 -19.59
N PRO A 26 7.26 -39.72 -19.29
CA PRO A 26 7.67 -38.69 -20.23
C PRO A 26 8.14 -39.32 -21.54
N ASP A 27 7.67 -38.80 -22.68
CA ASP A 27 8.21 -39.21 -23.99
C ASP A 27 9.59 -38.57 -24.22
N ALA A 28 10.31 -38.97 -25.29
CA ALA A 28 11.63 -38.42 -25.60
C ALA A 28 11.63 -36.88 -25.78
N MET A 29 10.54 -36.36 -26.34
CA MET A 29 10.35 -34.90 -26.45
C MET A 29 10.13 -34.24 -25.09
N ASP A 30 9.43 -34.91 -24.16
CA ASP A 30 9.27 -34.42 -22.81
C ASP A 30 10.61 -34.39 -22.06
N MET A 31 11.51 -35.35 -22.29
CA MET A 31 12.85 -35.36 -21.69
C MET A 31 13.67 -34.14 -22.09
N THR A 32 13.74 -33.82 -23.38
CA THR A 32 14.41 -32.61 -23.85
C THR A 32 13.80 -31.34 -23.25
N LEU A 33 12.48 -31.27 -23.19
CA LEU A 33 11.80 -30.11 -22.58
C LEU A 33 12.04 -30.01 -21.06
N LEU A 34 12.15 -31.12 -20.35
CA LEU A 34 12.50 -31.15 -18.92
C LEU A 34 13.90 -30.58 -18.68
N GLU A 35 14.90 -31.00 -19.49
CA GLU A 35 16.26 -30.47 -19.40
C GLU A 35 16.32 -28.96 -19.65
N LEU A 36 15.64 -28.48 -20.69
CA LEU A 36 15.56 -27.06 -21.01
C LEU A 36 14.85 -26.24 -19.92
N ILE A 37 13.78 -26.79 -19.32
CA ILE A 37 13.05 -26.15 -18.23
C ILE A 37 13.94 -26.08 -16.98
N ASP A 38 14.65 -27.15 -16.66
CA ASP A 38 15.52 -27.21 -15.47
C ASP A 38 16.69 -26.23 -15.61
N ALA A 39 17.37 -26.22 -16.76
CA ALA A 39 18.47 -25.30 -17.04
C ALA A 39 18.04 -23.83 -16.96
N GLU A 40 16.89 -23.49 -17.53
CA GLU A 40 16.39 -22.11 -17.51
C GLU A 40 15.85 -21.72 -16.11
N TYR A 41 15.23 -22.66 -15.40
CA TYR A 41 14.78 -22.41 -14.04
C TYR A 41 15.96 -22.22 -13.08
N THR A 42 17.04 -22.95 -13.23
CA THR A 42 18.27 -22.76 -12.45
C THR A 42 18.84 -21.35 -12.60
N ARG A 43 18.77 -20.79 -13.82
CA ARG A 43 19.20 -19.40 -14.08
C ARG A 43 18.21 -18.37 -13.58
N ARG A 44 16.90 -18.66 -13.64
CA ARG A 44 15.82 -17.73 -13.39
C ARG A 44 14.68 -18.38 -12.60
N PRO A 45 14.88 -18.69 -11.30
CA PRO A 45 13.92 -19.45 -10.49
C PRO A 45 12.58 -18.73 -10.29
N PHE A 46 12.51 -17.44 -10.60
CA PHE A 46 11.28 -16.65 -10.62
C PHE A 46 10.45 -16.80 -11.92
N TYR A 47 10.89 -17.64 -12.88
CA TYR A 47 10.12 -17.92 -14.08
C TYR A 47 9.03 -18.96 -13.77
N GLY A 48 7.77 -18.51 -13.83
CA GLY A 48 6.63 -19.40 -13.81
C GLY A 48 6.28 -19.94 -15.20
N SER A 49 5.29 -20.81 -15.27
CA SER A 49 4.88 -21.53 -16.49
C SER A 49 4.62 -20.64 -17.72
N ARG A 50 4.22 -19.36 -17.53
CA ARG A 50 4.01 -18.44 -18.66
C ARG A 50 5.34 -18.02 -19.29
N LYS A 51 6.31 -17.63 -18.48
CA LYS A 51 7.63 -17.19 -18.96
C LYS A 51 8.42 -18.35 -19.54
N LEU A 52 8.38 -19.54 -18.90
CA LEU A 52 8.99 -20.76 -19.44
C LEU A 52 8.37 -21.19 -20.76
N MET A 53 7.05 -21.09 -20.92
CA MET A 53 6.41 -21.32 -22.23
C MET A 53 6.95 -20.38 -23.33
N HIS A 54 7.07 -19.08 -23.02
CA HIS A 54 7.63 -18.11 -23.95
C HIS A 54 9.09 -18.42 -24.30
N TYR A 55 9.90 -18.77 -23.34
CA TYR A 55 11.28 -19.20 -23.53
C TYR A 55 11.39 -20.40 -24.47
N LEU A 56 10.64 -21.48 -24.19
CA LEU A 56 10.63 -22.68 -25.03
C LEU A 56 10.14 -22.40 -26.47
N ARG A 57 9.15 -21.54 -26.64
CA ARG A 57 8.69 -21.10 -27.97
C ARG A 57 9.75 -20.32 -28.71
N GLY A 58 10.53 -19.50 -28.02
CA GLY A 58 11.69 -18.80 -28.58
C GLY A 58 12.79 -19.74 -29.07
N LEU A 59 12.88 -20.95 -28.51
CA LEU A 59 13.76 -22.03 -28.97
C LEU A 59 13.14 -22.90 -30.10
N GLY A 60 11.95 -22.55 -30.60
CA GLY A 60 11.29 -23.26 -31.70
C GLY A 60 10.33 -24.39 -31.25
N HIS A 61 10.12 -24.62 -29.94
CA HIS A 61 9.23 -25.67 -29.48
C HIS A 61 7.76 -25.23 -29.49
N ALA A 62 6.91 -25.91 -30.26
CA ALA A 62 5.45 -25.71 -30.27
C ALA A 62 4.83 -26.28 -28.98
N ILE A 63 4.77 -25.47 -27.92
CA ILE A 63 4.30 -25.93 -26.60
C ILE A 63 3.20 -25.01 -26.03
N ASN A 64 2.25 -25.60 -25.32
CA ASN A 64 1.22 -24.86 -24.59
C ASN A 64 1.52 -24.80 -23.08
N ARG A 65 0.88 -23.84 -22.40
CA ARG A 65 1.09 -23.63 -20.96
C ARG A 65 0.75 -24.85 -20.10
N LYS A 66 -0.28 -25.63 -20.48
CA LYS A 66 -0.69 -26.82 -19.70
C LYS A 66 0.41 -27.89 -19.71
N ARG A 67 1.09 -28.10 -20.85
CA ARG A 67 2.22 -29.04 -20.95
C ARG A 67 3.39 -28.56 -20.10
N VAL A 68 3.74 -27.27 -20.15
CA VAL A 68 4.80 -26.69 -19.30
C VAL A 68 4.46 -26.85 -17.81
N GLN A 69 3.23 -26.59 -17.40
CA GLN A 69 2.80 -26.81 -16.00
C GLN A 69 2.93 -28.26 -15.55
N ARG A 70 2.62 -29.21 -16.44
CA ARG A 70 2.79 -30.64 -16.17
C ARG A 70 4.28 -30.99 -15.99
N LEU A 71 5.14 -30.51 -16.88
CA LEU A 71 6.59 -30.76 -16.83
C LEU A 71 7.23 -30.12 -15.60
N MET A 72 6.89 -28.87 -15.28
CA MET A 72 7.33 -28.24 -14.02
C MET A 72 6.93 -29.07 -12.78
N ARG A 73 5.72 -29.64 -12.78
CA ARG A 73 5.27 -30.50 -11.66
C ARG A 73 6.07 -31.80 -11.59
N VAL A 74 6.45 -32.39 -12.72
CA VAL A 74 7.32 -33.58 -12.78
C VAL A 74 8.67 -33.26 -12.14
N LEU A 75 9.24 -32.07 -12.41
CA LEU A 75 10.49 -31.61 -11.81
C LEU A 75 10.34 -31.08 -10.37
N GLY A 76 9.12 -31.01 -9.84
CA GLY A 76 8.89 -30.41 -8.52
C GLY A 76 9.11 -28.89 -8.49
N LEU A 77 9.10 -28.20 -9.65
CA LEU A 77 9.42 -26.78 -9.78
C LEU A 77 8.17 -25.90 -9.64
N ALA A 78 8.32 -24.82 -8.88
CA ALA A 78 7.34 -23.73 -8.82
C ALA A 78 8.07 -22.39 -8.93
N GLY A 79 7.56 -21.47 -9.76
CA GLY A 79 8.17 -20.15 -9.89
C GLY A 79 8.26 -19.46 -8.53
N MET A 80 9.47 -19.03 -8.14
CA MET A 80 9.67 -18.29 -6.89
C MET A 80 8.92 -16.97 -6.96
N ALA A 81 7.98 -16.79 -6.06
CA ALA A 81 7.21 -15.56 -5.88
C ALA A 81 7.15 -15.23 -4.39
N PRO A 82 6.95 -13.96 -4.02
CA PRO A 82 6.64 -13.64 -2.64
C PRO A 82 5.49 -14.53 -2.15
N GLY A 83 5.66 -15.09 -0.96
CA GLY A 83 4.62 -15.90 -0.31
C GLY A 83 3.34 -15.08 -0.07
N PRO A 84 2.25 -15.73 0.31
CA PRO A 84 1.05 -15.02 0.73
C PRO A 84 1.39 -14.11 1.90
N ASN A 85 0.72 -12.95 1.96
CA ASN A 85 0.89 -12.01 3.07
C ASN A 85 0.62 -12.73 4.40
N THR A 86 1.63 -12.79 5.26
CA THR A 86 1.55 -13.45 6.57
C THR A 86 0.92 -12.56 7.63
N SER A 87 0.83 -11.25 7.37
CA SER A 87 0.17 -10.31 8.27
C SER A 87 -1.35 -10.46 8.12
N ARG A 88 -1.97 -11.10 9.11
CA ARG A 88 -3.43 -11.18 9.22
C ARG A 88 -3.92 -10.17 10.24
N PRO A 89 -4.88 -9.29 9.89
CA PRO A 89 -5.50 -8.41 10.87
C PRO A 89 -6.09 -9.23 12.02
N HIS A 90 -5.87 -8.79 13.25
CA HIS A 90 -6.49 -9.46 14.41
C HIS A 90 -8.00 -9.19 14.37
N PRO A 91 -8.89 -10.20 14.52
CA PRO A 91 -10.33 -10.03 14.38
C PRO A 91 -10.96 -8.99 15.32
N GLN A 92 -10.32 -8.73 16.46
CA GLN A 92 -10.80 -7.78 17.49
C GLN A 92 -10.26 -6.36 17.29
N HIS A 93 -9.37 -6.12 16.31
CA HIS A 93 -8.84 -4.78 16.04
C HIS A 93 -9.90 -3.93 15.35
N LYS A 94 -10.30 -2.85 16.00
CA LYS A 94 -11.26 -1.90 15.43
C LYS A 94 -10.57 -1.03 14.38
N LEU A 95 -11.11 -1.03 13.17
CA LEU A 95 -10.71 -0.10 12.11
C LEU A 95 -11.54 1.18 12.20
N TYR A 96 -10.88 2.31 11.98
CA TYR A 96 -11.50 3.63 11.99
C TYR A 96 -11.60 4.17 10.56
N PRO A 97 -12.60 5.03 10.28
CA PRO A 97 -12.74 5.64 8.96
C PRO A 97 -11.62 6.66 8.69
N TYR A 98 -11.33 6.91 7.42
CA TYR A 98 -10.46 8.00 7.01
C TYR A 98 -11.22 9.33 7.09
N LEU A 99 -10.77 10.24 7.94
CA LEU A 99 -11.45 11.49 8.26
C LEU A 99 -10.90 12.71 7.51
N LEU A 100 -9.80 12.57 6.78
CA LEU A 100 -9.03 13.71 6.25
C LEU A 100 -9.34 14.06 4.80
N ARG A 101 -10.32 13.40 4.18
CA ARG A 101 -10.69 13.69 2.80
C ARG A 101 -11.29 15.09 2.67
N GLY A 102 -10.70 15.91 1.81
CA GLY A 102 -11.15 17.28 1.57
C GLY A 102 -10.88 18.25 2.73
N VAL A 103 -10.15 17.80 3.76
CA VAL A 103 -9.80 18.67 4.89
C VAL A 103 -8.67 19.63 4.48
N ASN A 104 -8.88 20.90 4.78
CA ASN A 104 -7.83 21.92 4.71
C ASN A 104 -7.11 22.00 6.07
N ILE A 105 -5.79 21.85 6.04
CA ILE A 105 -4.94 21.89 7.23
C ILE A 105 -4.32 23.28 7.28
N ASP A 106 -4.74 24.09 8.24
CA ASP A 106 -4.46 25.52 8.33
C ASP A 106 -3.73 25.96 9.61
N ARG A 107 -3.52 25.03 10.57
CA ARG A 107 -2.83 25.34 11.83
C ARG A 107 -2.05 24.15 12.38
N PRO A 108 -1.02 24.39 13.21
CA PRO A 108 -0.33 23.34 13.95
C PRO A 108 -1.29 22.52 14.82
N ASN A 109 -0.94 21.27 15.08
CA ASN A 109 -1.71 20.35 15.93
C ASN A 109 -3.15 20.06 15.43
N GLN A 110 -3.46 20.37 14.18
CA GLN A 110 -4.74 19.98 13.60
C GLN A 110 -4.73 18.50 13.22
N VAL A 111 -3.68 18.04 12.56
CA VAL A 111 -3.52 16.64 12.16
C VAL A 111 -2.08 16.20 12.43
N TRP A 112 -1.95 15.13 13.20
CA TRP A 112 -0.70 14.39 13.32
C TRP A 112 -0.81 13.06 12.62
N SER A 113 0.32 12.52 12.20
CA SER A 113 0.38 11.14 11.73
C SER A 113 1.61 10.42 12.22
N THR A 114 1.53 9.10 12.15
CA THR A 114 2.63 8.19 12.47
C THR A 114 2.68 7.05 11.47
N ASP A 115 3.86 6.47 11.35
CA ASP A 115 4.12 5.25 10.60
C ASP A 115 5.42 4.63 11.12
N ILE A 116 5.64 3.36 10.78
CA ILE A 116 6.85 2.62 11.10
C ILE A 116 7.64 2.36 9.84
N THR A 117 8.92 2.70 9.87
CA THR A 117 9.86 2.25 8.85
C THR A 117 10.94 1.38 9.46
N TYR A 118 11.53 0.50 8.65
CA TYR A 118 12.69 -0.29 9.07
C TYR A 118 13.96 0.24 8.42
N ILE A 119 15.04 0.19 9.19
CA ILE A 119 16.38 0.57 8.79
C ILE A 119 17.24 -0.68 8.87
N ARG A 120 17.91 -1.02 7.77
CA ARG A 120 18.84 -2.14 7.73
C ARG A 120 20.18 -1.71 8.32
N LEU A 121 20.67 -2.48 9.26
CA LEU A 121 22.05 -2.37 9.78
C LEU A 121 22.93 -3.49 9.20
N ALA A 122 24.20 -3.48 9.53
CA ALA A 122 25.14 -4.55 9.17
C ALA A 122 24.65 -5.93 9.61
N ARG A 123 23.99 -5.99 10.77
CA ARG A 123 23.33 -7.20 11.28
C ARG A 123 21.89 -6.89 11.69
N GLY A 124 20.92 -7.39 10.89
CA GLY A 124 19.51 -7.28 11.21
C GLY A 124 18.87 -5.95 10.81
N PHE A 125 17.77 -5.64 11.47
CA PHE A 125 16.93 -4.47 11.23
C PHE A 125 16.59 -3.76 12.53
N VAL A 126 16.37 -2.47 12.42
CA VAL A 126 15.83 -1.63 13.49
C VAL A 126 14.57 -0.95 12.97
N TYR A 127 13.57 -0.84 13.80
CA TYR A 127 12.32 -0.15 13.50
C TYR A 127 12.40 1.29 14.01
N LEU A 128 11.99 2.20 13.17
CA LEU A 128 11.88 3.63 13.49
C LEU A 128 10.42 4.04 13.36
N VAL A 129 9.85 4.58 14.44
CA VAL A 129 8.55 5.24 14.45
C VAL A 129 8.76 6.73 14.65
N ALA A 130 7.92 7.56 14.03
CA ALA A 130 7.91 9.00 14.27
C ALA A 130 6.47 9.54 14.22
N VAL A 131 6.23 10.60 15.00
CA VAL A 131 5.01 11.41 14.95
C VAL A 131 5.34 12.72 14.28
N ILE A 132 4.58 13.08 13.25
CA ILE A 132 4.77 14.31 12.46
C ILE A 132 3.51 15.18 12.47
N ASP A 133 3.67 16.48 12.61
CA ASP A 133 2.60 17.46 12.42
C ASP A 133 2.42 17.78 10.92
N TRP A 134 1.20 17.69 10.42
CA TRP A 134 0.94 17.88 8.99
C TRP A 134 0.99 19.33 8.54
N TYR A 135 0.74 20.28 9.44
CA TYR A 135 0.81 21.69 9.10
C TYR A 135 2.25 22.16 8.85
N SER A 136 3.12 21.87 9.79
CA SER A 136 4.50 22.35 9.81
C SER A 136 5.53 21.36 9.25
N ARG A 137 5.17 20.08 9.08
CA ARG A 137 6.08 18.97 8.80
C ARG A 137 7.06 18.67 9.93
N LYS A 138 6.88 19.27 11.12
CA LYS A 138 7.75 19.07 12.28
C LYS A 138 7.62 17.63 12.80
N VAL A 139 8.76 16.98 13.00
CA VAL A 139 8.85 15.73 13.73
C VAL A 139 8.75 16.04 15.21
N LEU A 140 7.65 15.61 15.83
CA LEU A 140 7.32 15.90 17.22
C LEU A 140 8.00 14.94 18.18
N SER A 141 8.05 13.67 17.81
CA SER A 141 8.73 12.60 18.56
C SER A 141 9.13 11.49 17.61
N TRP A 142 10.10 10.69 18.05
CA TRP A 142 10.52 9.49 17.33
C TRP A 142 11.14 8.47 18.29
N ARG A 143 11.14 7.19 17.93
CA ARG A 143 11.71 6.09 18.71
C ARG A 143 12.31 5.03 17.80
N LEU A 144 13.37 4.37 18.31
CA LEU A 144 13.93 3.18 17.73
C LEU A 144 13.57 1.95 18.56
N SER A 145 13.34 0.83 17.89
CA SER A 145 13.15 -0.48 18.53
C SER A 145 13.79 -1.58 17.69
N ASN A 146 14.30 -2.61 18.35
CA ASN A 146 14.74 -3.85 17.72
C ASN A 146 13.60 -4.90 17.63
N THR A 147 12.45 -4.61 18.21
CA THR A 147 11.22 -5.41 18.15
C THR A 147 10.09 -4.61 17.51
N LEU A 148 9.16 -5.31 16.85
CA LEU A 148 7.99 -4.71 16.21
C LEU A 148 6.74 -4.87 17.11
N ASP A 149 6.86 -4.59 18.40
CA ASP A 149 5.73 -4.54 19.32
C ASP A 149 5.00 -3.18 19.26
N SER A 150 3.90 -3.02 20.00
CA SER A 150 3.16 -1.75 20.03
C SER A 150 3.71 -0.78 21.09
N GLY A 151 4.55 -1.23 22.02
CA GLY A 151 5.00 -0.43 23.15
C GLY A 151 5.77 0.81 22.71
N PHE A 152 6.80 0.65 21.85
CA PHE A 152 7.60 1.80 21.40
C PHE A 152 6.79 2.83 20.59
N CYS A 153 5.68 2.41 19.95
CA CYS A 153 4.75 3.32 19.27
C CYS A 153 3.94 4.12 20.28
N VAL A 154 3.50 3.49 21.37
CA VAL A 154 2.79 4.14 22.48
C VAL A 154 3.71 5.15 23.15
N ASP A 155 4.94 4.77 23.51
CA ASP A 155 5.92 5.66 24.13
C ASP A 155 6.22 6.89 23.23
N CYS A 156 6.29 6.68 21.92
CA CYS A 156 6.49 7.77 20.95
C CYS A 156 5.29 8.72 20.94
N LEU A 157 4.07 8.19 20.92
CA LEU A 157 2.84 8.97 20.99
C LEU A 157 2.72 9.77 22.29
N GLU A 158 2.94 9.12 23.43
CA GLU A 158 2.84 9.75 24.74
C GLU A 158 3.86 10.89 24.91
N GLN A 159 5.09 10.69 24.43
CA GLN A 159 6.09 11.76 24.43
C GLN A 159 5.64 12.97 23.59
N ALA A 160 5.06 12.74 22.41
CA ALA A 160 4.54 13.84 21.59
C ALA A 160 3.41 14.57 22.30
N LEU A 161 2.47 13.84 22.90
CA LEU A 161 1.34 14.40 23.63
C LEU A 161 1.78 15.23 24.86
N GLN A 162 2.76 14.73 25.62
CA GLN A 162 3.30 15.44 26.79
C GLN A 162 3.99 16.75 26.40
N THR A 163 4.69 16.77 25.26
CA THR A 163 5.49 17.91 24.85
C THR A 163 4.69 18.98 24.11
N TYR A 164 3.73 18.56 23.25
CA TYR A 164 3.05 19.45 22.31
C TYR A 164 1.53 19.54 22.49
N GLY A 165 0.96 18.80 23.48
CA GLY A 165 -0.48 18.69 23.66
C GLY A 165 -1.14 17.72 22.70
N ALA A 166 -2.46 17.73 22.65
CA ALA A 166 -3.24 16.80 21.83
C ALA A 166 -3.59 17.42 20.47
N PRO A 167 -3.46 16.66 19.35
CA PRO A 167 -3.97 17.09 18.06
C PRO A 167 -5.50 16.93 17.99
N VAL A 168 -6.12 17.57 17.00
CA VAL A 168 -7.56 17.35 16.73
C VAL A 168 -7.77 15.96 16.13
N THR A 169 -6.93 15.55 15.18
CA THR A 169 -7.02 14.25 14.50
C THR A 169 -5.65 13.59 14.46
N PHE A 170 -5.65 12.28 14.68
CA PHE A 170 -4.44 11.46 14.54
C PHE A 170 -4.65 10.42 13.43
N ASN A 171 -3.78 10.42 12.43
CA ASN A 171 -3.85 9.54 11.27
C ASN A 171 -2.79 8.45 11.31
N THR A 172 -3.19 7.21 11.04
CA THR A 172 -2.31 6.03 10.97
C THR A 172 -2.68 5.14 9.80
N ASP A 173 -1.81 4.19 9.47
CA ASP A 173 -2.20 3.04 8.67
C ASP A 173 -3.03 2.03 9.51
N GLN A 174 -3.41 0.91 8.89
CA GLN A 174 -4.15 -0.17 9.55
C GLN A 174 -3.19 -1.23 10.15
N GLY A 175 -1.96 -0.87 10.47
CA GLY A 175 -0.98 -1.76 11.09
C GLY A 175 -1.43 -2.27 12.46
N CYS A 176 -1.02 -3.49 12.83
CA CYS A 176 -1.44 -4.11 14.08
C CYS A 176 -0.97 -3.32 15.32
N GLN A 177 0.12 -2.57 15.23
CA GLN A 177 0.62 -1.70 16.30
C GLN A 177 -0.35 -0.55 16.58
N PHE A 178 -0.86 0.08 15.52
CA PHE A 178 -1.72 1.26 15.59
C PHE A 178 -3.21 0.93 15.82
N THR A 179 -3.62 -0.29 15.44
CA THR A 179 -4.97 -0.81 15.73
C THR A 179 -5.08 -1.46 17.11
N SER A 180 -3.97 -1.60 17.85
CA SER A 180 -3.94 -2.17 19.20
C SER A 180 -4.77 -1.37 20.20
N ALA A 181 -5.33 -2.06 21.19
CA ALA A 181 -6.09 -1.41 22.26
C ALA A 181 -5.23 -0.42 23.08
N ALA A 182 -3.93 -0.71 23.25
CA ALA A 182 -3.00 0.17 23.94
C ALA A 182 -2.86 1.51 23.20
N PHE A 183 -2.54 1.47 21.89
CA PHE A 183 -2.35 2.69 21.10
C PHE A 183 -3.65 3.51 20.95
N THR A 184 -4.73 2.86 20.54
CA THR A 184 -6.04 3.53 20.38
C THR A 184 -6.63 3.99 21.71
N GLY A 185 -6.28 3.33 22.81
CA GLY A 185 -6.66 3.71 24.17
C GLY A 185 -6.09 5.07 24.58
N VAL A 186 -4.81 5.32 24.31
CA VAL A 186 -4.16 6.62 24.56
C VAL A 186 -4.85 7.74 23.76
N LEU A 187 -5.10 7.53 22.47
CA LEU A 187 -5.78 8.53 21.63
C LEU A 187 -7.18 8.87 22.18
N LYS A 188 -7.96 7.86 22.59
CA LYS A 188 -9.29 8.06 23.15
C LYS A 188 -9.26 8.77 24.50
N ALA A 189 -8.30 8.42 25.36
CA ALA A 189 -8.15 9.06 26.67
C ALA A 189 -7.89 10.58 26.56
N HIS A 190 -7.26 11.01 25.45
CA HIS A 190 -7.00 12.42 25.14
C HIS A 190 -8.07 13.07 24.26
N GLY A 191 -9.17 12.38 23.94
CA GLY A 191 -10.26 12.91 23.12
C GLY A 191 -9.89 13.13 21.64
N ILE A 192 -8.85 12.47 21.12
CA ILE A 192 -8.32 12.67 19.78
C ILE A 192 -9.15 11.86 18.77
N ALA A 193 -9.57 12.49 17.67
CA ALA A 193 -10.25 11.80 16.58
C ALA A 193 -9.27 10.88 15.85
N ILE A 194 -9.63 9.58 15.72
CA ILE A 194 -8.79 8.56 15.07
C ILE A 194 -9.17 8.45 13.62
N SER A 195 -8.20 8.65 12.73
CA SER A 195 -8.30 8.45 11.29
C SER A 195 -7.37 7.31 10.86
N MET A 196 -7.86 6.43 9.99
CA MET A 196 -7.01 5.37 9.43
C MET A 196 -7.07 5.36 7.91
N ASP A 197 -5.91 5.18 7.30
CA ASP A 197 -5.76 5.14 5.85
C ASP A 197 -6.62 4.04 5.24
N GLY A 198 -7.17 4.31 4.07
CA GLY A 198 -7.87 3.29 3.29
C GLY A 198 -6.91 2.21 2.79
N ARG A 199 -7.35 0.97 2.75
CA ARG A 199 -6.53 -0.15 2.30
C ARG A 199 -6.00 0.08 0.88
N GLY A 200 -4.66 0.11 0.73
CA GLY A 200 -3.99 0.33 -0.56
C GLY A 200 -3.94 1.80 -1.01
N ARG A 201 -4.16 2.76 -0.13
CA ARG A 201 -4.11 4.20 -0.42
C ARG A 201 -2.86 4.84 0.19
N ALA A 202 -1.73 4.68 -0.48
CA ALA A 202 -0.45 5.27 -0.06
C ALA A 202 -0.47 6.82 0.06
N LEU A 203 -1.41 7.50 -0.60
CA LEU A 203 -1.51 8.96 -0.53
C LEU A 203 -2.13 9.47 0.78
N ASP A 204 -2.77 8.61 1.54
CA ASP A 204 -3.47 9.00 2.77
C ASP A 204 -2.49 9.30 3.93
N ASN A 205 -1.19 8.90 3.83
CA ASN A 205 -0.15 9.19 4.81
C ASN A 205 1.14 9.75 4.18
N ILE A 206 0.98 10.55 3.15
CA ILE A 206 2.08 11.06 2.30
C ILE A 206 3.17 11.80 3.07
N PHE A 207 2.85 12.46 4.19
CA PHE A 207 3.81 13.30 4.92
C PHE A 207 4.86 12.47 5.64
N VAL A 208 4.45 11.40 6.31
CA VAL A 208 5.39 10.50 6.99
C VAL A 208 6.16 9.62 5.99
N GLU A 209 5.52 9.21 4.89
CA GLU A 209 6.24 8.53 3.81
C GLU A 209 7.34 9.40 3.19
N ARG A 210 7.05 10.70 3.02
CA ARG A 210 8.03 11.67 2.56
C ARG A 210 9.16 11.88 3.58
N LEU A 211 8.83 11.87 4.88
CA LEU A 211 9.83 11.92 5.96
C LEU A 211 10.77 10.72 5.86
N TRP A 212 10.24 9.50 5.67
CA TRP A 212 11.08 8.31 5.53
C TRP A 212 12.04 8.38 4.36
N ARG A 213 11.58 8.93 3.25
CA ARG A 213 12.46 9.17 2.10
C ARG A 213 13.61 10.12 2.47
N SER A 214 13.31 11.22 3.15
CA SER A 214 14.33 12.19 3.56
C SER A 214 15.32 11.55 4.54
N VAL A 215 14.85 10.93 5.62
CA VAL A 215 15.71 10.23 6.60
C VAL A 215 16.64 9.22 5.94
N LYS A 216 16.08 8.38 5.05
CA LYS A 216 16.87 7.32 4.40
C LYS A 216 17.90 7.87 3.43
N HIS A 217 17.56 8.84 2.60
CA HIS A 217 18.44 9.33 1.54
C HIS A 217 19.38 10.44 1.99
N GLU A 218 19.00 11.23 2.98
CA GLU A 218 19.82 12.36 3.45
C GLU A 218 20.72 11.97 4.62
N ASP A 219 20.45 10.85 5.33
CA ASP A 219 21.22 10.42 6.49
C ASP A 219 21.62 8.95 6.44
N VAL A 220 20.65 8.03 6.54
CA VAL A 220 20.92 6.61 6.78
C VAL A 220 21.78 5.98 5.67
N TYR A 221 21.44 6.22 4.40
CA TYR A 221 22.18 5.63 3.27
C TYR A 221 23.54 6.29 3.03
N LEU A 222 23.68 7.56 3.42
CA LEU A 222 24.95 8.29 3.28
C LEU A 222 25.96 7.88 4.35
N LYS A 223 25.48 7.70 5.59
CA LYS A 223 26.36 7.40 6.73
C LYS A 223 26.60 5.89 6.92
N GLY A 224 25.65 5.04 6.48
CA GLY A 224 25.82 3.58 6.48
C GLY A 224 26.05 2.99 7.86
N TYR A 225 25.24 3.33 8.84
CA TYR A 225 25.38 2.91 10.24
C TYR A 225 25.51 1.40 10.41
N ALA A 226 26.50 0.96 11.15
CA ALA A 226 26.75 -0.45 11.42
C ALA A 226 26.00 -0.96 12.66
N THR A 227 25.81 -0.11 13.67
CA THR A 227 25.28 -0.47 14.99
C THR A 227 24.09 0.41 15.40
N LEU A 228 23.28 -0.10 16.34
CA LEU A 228 22.16 0.65 16.90
C LEU A 228 22.59 1.96 17.63
N PRO A 229 23.64 1.97 18.47
CA PRO A 229 24.11 3.22 19.09
C PRO A 229 24.54 4.29 18.10
N GLU A 230 25.26 3.91 17.03
CA GLU A 230 25.64 4.84 15.96
C GLU A 230 24.41 5.42 15.26
N LEU A 231 23.44 4.56 14.92
CA LEU A 231 22.19 4.99 14.32
C LEU A 231 21.39 5.93 15.24
N LEU A 232 21.32 5.64 16.55
CA LEU A 232 20.62 6.46 17.53
C LEU A 232 21.23 7.87 17.60
N LEU A 233 22.57 7.95 17.69
CA LEU A 233 23.27 9.23 17.71
C LEU A 233 23.05 10.01 16.41
N GLY A 234 23.23 9.38 15.27
CA GLY A 234 23.05 10.02 13.97
C GLY A 234 21.64 10.51 13.72
N LEU A 235 20.61 9.72 14.08
CA LEU A 235 19.22 10.14 13.95
C LEU A 235 18.86 11.26 14.94
N THR A 236 19.49 11.31 16.12
CA THR A 236 19.31 12.42 17.05
C THR A 236 19.79 13.73 16.43
N GLU A 237 20.96 13.72 15.83
CA GLU A 237 21.50 14.88 15.10
C GLU A 237 20.64 15.23 13.89
N TYR A 238 20.24 14.20 13.12
CA TYR A 238 19.44 14.40 11.91
C TYR A 238 18.06 15.03 12.21
N PHE A 239 17.35 14.57 13.23
CA PHE A 239 16.03 15.13 13.53
C PHE A 239 16.10 16.54 14.12
N VAL A 240 17.19 16.89 14.81
CA VAL A 240 17.46 18.28 15.17
C VAL A 240 17.65 19.11 13.90
N PHE A 241 18.57 18.73 13.02
CA PHE A 241 18.79 19.36 11.72
C PHE A 241 17.49 19.46 10.90
N TYR A 242 16.71 18.36 10.77
CA TYR A 242 15.47 18.31 10.03
C TYR A 242 14.46 19.37 10.51
N ASN A 243 14.33 19.52 11.83
CA ASN A 243 13.38 20.45 12.40
C ASN A 243 13.85 21.90 12.40
N THR A 244 15.15 22.18 12.64
CA THR A 244 15.63 23.52 12.95
C THR A 244 16.45 24.17 11.83
N GLU A 245 17.01 23.40 10.92
CA GLU A 245 17.92 23.90 9.88
C GLU A 245 17.47 23.55 8.48
N ARG A 246 16.88 22.36 8.29
CA ARG A 246 16.47 21.88 6.99
C ARG A 246 15.29 22.70 6.45
N THR A 247 15.53 23.43 5.38
CA THR A 247 14.48 24.20 4.70
C THR A 247 13.61 23.30 3.82
N HIS A 248 12.30 23.59 3.76
CA HIS A 248 11.33 22.84 2.97
C HIS A 248 10.71 23.72 1.89
N GLN A 249 10.80 23.29 0.64
CA GLN A 249 10.20 24.01 -0.48
C GLN A 249 8.67 24.19 -0.32
N SER A 250 7.98 23.20 0.24
CA SER A 250 6.53 23.28 0.51
C SER A 250 6.17 24.20 1.70
N LEU A 251 7.14 24.74 2.38
CA LEU A 251 7.01 25.72 3.47
C LEU A 251 7.69 27.05 3.12
N ASP A 252 7.78 27.39 1.83
CA ASP A 252 8.47 28.58 1.32
C ASP A 252 9.91 28.69 1.84
N TYR A 253 10.64 27.57 1.82
CA TYR A 253 12.02 27.44 2.31
C TYR A 253 12.23 27.77 3.78
N ARG A 254 11.18 27.72 4.60
CA ARG A 254 11.28 27.79 6.06
C ARG A 254 11.52 26.42 6.67
N THR A 255 11.96 26.42 7.94
CA THR A 255 12.15 25.21 8.71
C THR A 255 10.85 24.76 9.36
N PRO A 256 10.67 23.44 9.61
CA PRO A 256 9.50 22.93 10.31
C PRO A 256 9.27 23.57 11.68
N ASP A 257 10.33 23.84 12.43
CA ASP A 257 10.25 24.43 13.77
C ASP A 257 9.80 25.89 13.72
N GLU A 258 10.30 26.67 12.76
CA GLU A 258 9.86 28.04 12.53
C GLU A 258 8.37 28.10 12.20
N VAL A 259 7.90 27.28 11.24
CA VAL A 259 6.50 27.23 10.81
C VAL A 259 5.60 26.76 11.97
N TYR A 260 6.04 25.79 12.76
CA TYR A 260 5.29 25.31 13.91
C TYR A 260 5.12 26.38 14.97
N ARG A 261 6.19 27.13 15.31
CA ARG A 261 6.16 28.19 16.33
C ARG A 261 5.39 29.41 15.91
N THR A 262 5.52 29.81 14.65
CA THR A 262 4.87 31.03 14.13
C THR A 262 3.42 30.79 13.71
N ALA A 263 3.00 29.53 13.58
CA ALA A 263 1.72 29.10 13.03
C ALA A 263 1.39 29.78 11.67
N SER A 264 2.43 30.01 10.86
CA SER A 264 2.28 30.71 9.57
C SER A 264 3.11 30.02 8.48
N GLY A 265 2.59 30.01 7.23
CA GLY A 265 3.25 29.47 6.03
C GLY A 265 3.35 27.96 5.98
N GLY A 266 2.61 27.27 6.78
CA GLY A 266 2.39 25.83 6.69
C GLY A 266 1.07 25.49 6.02
N GLY A 267 0.71 24.23 6.12
CA GLY A 267 -0.59 23.73 5.69
C GLY A 267 -0.55 22.71 4.56
N ALA A 268 -1.70 22.16 4.29
CA ALA A 268 -1.95 21.23 3.19
C ALA A 268 -3.43 21.16 2.88
N SER A 269 -3.76 20.98 1.62
CA SER A 269 -5.10 20.60 1.16
C SER A 269 -5.07 19.13 0.71
N ILE A 270 -5.89 18.29 1.31
CA ILE A 270 -5.99 16.89 0.97
C ILE A 270 -7.02 16.70 -0.12
N VAL A 271 -6.58 16.80 -1.38
CA VAL A 271 -7.43 16.65 -2.56
C VAL A 271 -7.68 15.17 -2.85
N ASP A 272 -8.93 14.75 -2.87
CA ASP A 272 -9.32 13.43 -3.34
C ASP A 272 -9.27 13.35 -4.87
N LYS A 273 -8.14 12.92 -5.40
CA LYS A 273 -7.93 12.74 -6.85
C LYS A 273 -8.91 11.74 -7.51
N PHE A 274 -9.58 10.91 -6.74
CA PHE A 274 -10.55 9.95 -7.25
C PHE A 274 -11.92 10.59 -7.48
N THR A 275 -12.32 11.52 -6.63
CA THR A 275 -13.56 12.29 -6.79
C THR A 275 -13.41 13.28 -7.95
N ALA A 276 -12.31 14.04 -8.01
CA ALA A 276 -12.01 14.94 -9.12
C ALA A 276 -11.96 14.22 -10.49
N ARG A 277 -11.51 12.96 -10.52
CA ARG A 277 -11.49 12.15 -11.76
C ARG A 277 -12.86 11.58 -12.13
N LYS A 278 -13.77 11.40 -11.17
CA LYS A 278 -15.17 11.03 -11.42
C LYS A 278 -15.98 12.23 -11.93
N GLU A 279 -15.80 13.39 -11.33
CA GLU A 279 -16.47 14.64 -11.75
C GLU A 279 -16.02 15.04 -13.16
N SER A 280 -14.73 15.04 -13.47
CA SER A 280 -14.22 15.31 -14.83
C SER A 280 -14.63 14.26 -15.87
N ARG A 281 -14.99 13.05 -15.46
CA ARG A 281 -15.51 11.99 -16.34
C ARG A 281 -17.03 12.13 -16.55
N GLN A 282 -17.77 12.58 -15.54
CA GLN A 282 -19.19 12.91 -15.65
C GLN A 282 -19.41 14.16 -16.51
N GLU A 283 -18.63 15.22 -16.31
CA GLU A 283 -18.67 16.42 -17.14
C GLU A 283 -18.35 16.13 -18.62
N LYS A 284 -17.39 15.22 -18.90
CA LYS A 284 -17.13 14.78 -20.28
C LYS A 284 -18.27 13.96 -20.88
N THR A 285 -18.93 13.13 -20.08
CA THR A 285 -20.06 12.31 -20.57
C THR A 285 -21.29 13.18 -20.80
N GLU A 286 -21.52 14.20 -19.99
CA GLU A 286 -22.63 15.15 -20.16
C GLU A 286 -22.38 16.12 -21.34
N SER A 287 -21.12 16.49 -21.62
CA SER A 287 -20.77 17.28 -22.80
C SER A 287 -20.84 16.49 -24.12
N GLU A 288 -20.65 15.17 -24.10
CA GLU A 288 -20.79 14.28 -25.26
C GLU A 288 -22.24 13.84 -25.54
N THR A 289 -23.13 13.87 -24.52
CA THR A 289 -24.56 13.56 -24.67
C THR A 289 -25.42 14.79 -24.96
N GLY A 290 -24.88 15.99 -24.91
CA GLY A 290 -25.54 17.28 -25.18
C GLY A 290 -25.52 17.69 -26.66
N ALA A 291 -25.64 16.77 -27.61
CA ALA A 291 -25.77 17.07 -29.04
C ALA A 291 -27.23 17.10 -29.49
N ALA A 292 -27.71 18.32 -29.75
CA ALA A 292 -28.79 18.79 -30.62
C ALA A 292 -30.25 18.40 -30.30
N PRO A 293 -31.09 19.42 -30.05
CA PRO A 293 -32.52 19.23 -30.23
C PRO A 293 -32.85 19.21 -31.74
N CYS A 294 -33.40 18.10 -32.16
CA CYS A 294 -33.94 17.93 -33.51
C CYS A 294 -35.10 18.91 -33.73
N SER A 295 -34.91 19.90 -34.58
CA SER A 295 -35.95 20.82 -35.01
C SER A 295 -36.90 20.10 -36.00
N CYS A 296 -37.96 19.49 -35.52
CA CYS A 296 -39.10 19.11 -36.33
C CYS A 296 -40.04 20.33 -36.48
N VAL A 297 -39.89 21.04 -37.60
CA VAL A 297 -40.90 21.99 -38.09
C VAL A 297 -42.04 21.19 -38.67
N SER A 298 -43.15 21.08 -37.96
CA SER A 298 -44.44 20.68 -38.53
C SER A 298 -45.18 21.91 -39.07
N LYS A 299 -45.26 22.00 -40.40
CA LYS A 299 -46.21 22.85 -41.12
C LYS A 299 -47.61 22.35 -40.78
N ALA A 300 -48.41 23.18 -40.15
CA ALA A 300 -49.87 23.03 -40.14
C ALA A 300 -50.48 24.31 -40.68
N THR A 301 -51.12 24.12 -41.75
CA THR A 301 -51.96 24.86 -42.68
C THR A 301 -52.90 25.84 -42.01
N LEU A 302 -52.93 27.05 -42.55
CA LEU A 302 -54.01 28.04 -42.48
C LEU A 302 -55.31 27.48 -43.06
N LEU A 303 -56.42 27.67 -42.38
CA LEU A 303 -57.72 27.88 -43.02
C LEU A 303 -58.71 28.56 -42.03
N ASN A 304 -59.11 29.78 -42.43
CA ASN A 304 -60.44 30.46 -42.42
C ASN A 304 -61.36 30.25 -41.18
N SER A 305 -61.98 31.24 -40.68
CA SER A 305 -62.81 32.33 -41.21
C SER A 305 -63.52 33.04 -40.06
N MET A 306 -63.67 34.33 -40.19
CA MET A 306 -64.84 35.18 -40.04
C MET A 306 -66.02 34.65 -39.11
N HIS A 307 -66.19 35.27 -37.98
CA HIS A 307 -67.27 36.27 -37.71
C HIS A 307 -66.97 36.98 -36.41
#